data_866d5007531831f71fef68ddf25e9650
#
_entry.id   866d5007531831f71fef68ddf25e9650
#
_cell.length_a   1.000
_cell.length_b   1.000
_cell.length_c   1.000
_cell.angle_alpha   90.00
_cell.angle_beta   90.00
_cell.angle_gamma   90.00
#
_symmetry.space_group_name_H-M   'P 1'
#
loop_
_entity.id
_entity.type
_entity.pdbx_description
1 polymer ?
#
loop_
_entity_poly.entity_id
_entity_poly.type
_entity_poly.pdbx_seq_one_letter_code
_entity_poly.pdbx_strand_id
1 'polypeptide(L)'
;MGRKFNFISTAIVVAVLLGAFGIFAYNIVSAGGGDRVSPAAARSGPARVRSGPVAIAPSGLAIPVAGIKASDLVDTFSAARGGGTRRHDAIDIMAPSGTPVVAAAPGTVEKLYNSVGKGGMTAYVRSIDGKWMHYYAHLQEYAPGLREGQKIARGDPIGLVGFTGDASPDGPHLHFAINAVLPGEKWWQGAPINPYPVLAGKGANR
;
A
#
# COMPACT_ATOMS: atom_id res chain seq x y z
N MET A 1 -3.41 47.74 44.76
CA MET A 1 -1.98 47.56 44.38
C MET A 1 -1.99 46.83 43.01
N GLY A 2 -1.96 47.61 41.92
CA GLY A 2 -2.03 47.10 40.57
C GLY A 2 -0.65 46.94 39.96
N ARG A 3 -0.34 45.80 39.39
CA ARG A 3 0.85 45.59 38.56
C ARG A 3 0.44 45.61 37.09
N LYS A 4 0.93 46.63 36.39
CA LYS A 4 0.82 46.76 34.91
C LYS A 4 1.90 45.89 34.27
N PHE A 5 1.51 45.01 33.37
CA PHE A 5 2.45 44.29 32.46
C PHE A 5 2.59 45.10 31.18
N ASN A 6 3.83 45.47 30.88
CA ASN A 6 4.22 46.14 29.64
C ASN A 6 4.38 45.09 28.53
N PHE A 7 3.69 45.32 27.40
CA PHE A 7 3.96 44.61 26.15
C PHE A 7 5.17 45.28 25.45
N ILE A 8 6.23 44.52 25.26
CA ILE A 8 7.34 44.87 24.39
C ILE A 8 7.07 44.34 23.00
N SER A 9 6.86 45.24 22.05
CA SER A 9 6.67 44.95 20.65
C SER A 9 8.05 44.73 20.00
N THR A 10 8.33 43.53 19.51
CA THR A 10 9.56 43.26 18.75
C THR A 10 9.26 43.40 17.25
N ALA A 11 9.72 44.49 16.68
CA ALA A 11 9.70 44.73 15.24
C ALA A 11 10.77 43.86 14.54
N ILE A 12 10.38 43.03 13.61
CA ILE A 12 11.29 42.26 12.72
C ILE A 12 11.61 43.13 11.51
N VAL A 13 12.88 43.51 11.37
CA VAL A 13 13.42 44.21 10.21
C VAL A 13 13.69 43.19 9.12
N VAL A 14 12.99 43.32 7.98
CA VAL A 14 13.27 42.55 6.75
C VAL A 14 14.30 43.31 5.94
N ALA A 15 15.51 42.77 5.83
CA ALA A 15 16.56 43.29 4.94
C ALA A 15 16.42 42.66 3.56
N VAL A 16 16.07 43.46 2.56
CA VAL A 16 16.08 43.09 1.15
C VAL A 16 17.47 43.34 0.59
N LEU A 17 18.18 42.28 0.23
CA LEU A 17 19.45 42.37 -0.52
C LEU A 17 19.15 42.16 -2.02
N LEU A 18 19.22 43.25 -2.78
CA LEU A 18 19.29 43.25 -4.24
C LEU A 18 20.74 42.94 -4.64
N GLY A 19 20.98 41.76 -5.24
CA GLY A 19 22.25 41.40 -5.82
C GLY A 19 22.19 41.46 -7.34
N ALA A 20 23.15 42.18 -7.91
CA ALA A 20 23.24 42.64 -9.29
C ALA A 20 23.36 41.55 -10.36
N PHE A 21 22.72 41.82 -11.51
CA PHE A 21 22.84 41.13 -12.79
C PHE A 21 24.28 41.21 -13.33
N GLY A 22 24.90 40.06 -13.57
CA GLY A 22 26.09 39.93 -14.41
C GLY A 22 25.72 39.22 -15.73
N ILE A 23 25.59 40.01 -16.82
CA ILE A 23 25.42 39.48 -18.18
C ILE A 23 26.78 39.04 -18.67
N PHE A 24 26.99 37.74 -18.87
CA PHE A 24 28.13 37.25 -19.64
C PHE A 24 27.63 36.76 -20.99
N ALA A 25 27.86 37.60 -22.02
CA ALA A 25 27.64 37.23 -23.42
C ALA A 25 28.83 36.37 -23.89
N TYR A 26 28.62 35.11 -24.21
CA TYR A 26 29.61 34.29 -24.90
C TYR A 26 29.20 34.10 -26.36
N ASN A 27 30.00 34.65 -27.27
CA ASN A 27 29.89 34.42 -28.70
C ASN A 27 30.32 32.98 -29.02
N ILE A 28 29.45 32.19 -29.63
CA ILE A 28 29.78 30.92 -30.22
C ILE A 28 29.67 31.04 -31.74
N VAL A 29 30.82 30.85 -32.36
CA VAL A 29 31.01 30.77 -33.81
C VAL A 29 30.33 29.52 -34.34
N SER A 30 29.54 29.65 -35.40
CA SER A 30 28.96 28.58 -36.19
C SER A 30 30.03 27.75 -36.89
N ALA A 31 29.95 26.41 -36.71
CA ALA A 31 30.48 25.47 -37.70
C ALA A 31 29.44 24.38 -37.89
N GLY A 32 29.00 24.18 -39.13
CA GLY A 32 27.92 23.30 -39.51
C GLY A 32 28.24 21.82 -39.44
N GLY A 33 27.20 21.02 -39.34
CA GLY A 33 27.21 19.57 -39.43
C GLY A 33 25.87 19.04 -38.95
N GLY A 34 24.99 18.75 -39.91
CA GLY A 34 23.65 18.29 -39.60
C GLY A 34 23.66 16.84 -39.08
N ASP A 35 23.02 16.64 -37.95
CA ASP A 35 22.35 15.38 -37.61
C ASP A 35 21.12 15.73 -36.77
N ARG A 36 19.96 15.44 -37.34
CA ARG A 36 18.67 15.60 -36.69
C ARG A 36 18.54 14.49 -35.63
N VAL A 37 18.99 14.78 -34.43
CA VAL A 37 18.66 13.93 -33.27
C VAL A 37 17.26 14.32 -32.83
N SER A 38 16.30 13.47 -33.18
CA SER A 38 14.95 13.52 -32.64
C SER A 38 15.01 13.38 -31.12
N PRO A 39 14.44 14.28 -30.32
CA PRO A 39 14.32 14.05 -28.89
C PRO A 39 13.14 13.09 -28.67
N ALA A 40 13.43 11.79 -28.71
CA ALA A 40 12.57 10.81 -28.10
C ALA A 40 12.67 11.03 -26.59
N ALA A 41 11.82 11.93 -26.06
CA ALA A 41 11.60 12.07 -24.64
C ALA A 41 11.01 10.75 -24.13
N ALA A 42 11.88 9.85 -23.71
CA ALA A 42 11.51 8.69 -22.95
C ALA A 42 10.83 9.20 -21.65
N ARG A 43 9.52 9.23 -21.64
CA ARG A 43 8.75 9.29 -20.41
C ARG A 43 8.98 7.98 -19.68
N SER A 44 10.01 7.93 -18.84
CA SER A 44 10.19 6.91 -17.85
C SER A 44 9.08 7.09 -16.80
N GLY A 45 7.91 6.54 -17.09
CA GLY A 45 6.90 6.28 -16.06
C GLY A 45 7.54 5.36 -15.01
N PRO A 46 7.06 5.41 -13.75
CA PRO A 46 7.58 4.57 -12.70
C PRO A 46 7.59 3.12 -13.19
N ALA A 47 8.72 2.44 -13.00
CA ALA A 47 8.91 1.06 -13.43
C ALA A 47 7.74 0.23 -12.88
N ARG A 48 6.90 -0.31 -13.77
CA ARG A 48 5.89 -1.29 -13.38
C ARG A 48 6.65 -2.46 -12.78
N VAL A 49 6.52 -2.64 -11.47
CA VAL A 49 6.88 -3.89 -10.82
C VAL A 49 6.12 -4.96 -11.57
N ARG A 50 6.82 -5.81 -12.32
CA ARG A 50 6.20 -6.92 -13.05
C ARG A 50 5.70 -7.88 -11.98
N SER A 51 4.43 -7.77 -11.63
CA SER A 51 3.73 -8.78 -10.87
C SER A 51 3.81 -10.08 -11.66
N GLY A 52 4.26 -11.15 -11.03
CA GLY A 52 4.17 -12.49 -11.59
C GLY A 52 2.70 -12.84 -11.91
N PRO A 53 2.41 -14.01 -12.51
CA PRO A 53 1.05 -14.40 -12.84
C PRO A 53 0.17 -14.36 -11.57
N VAL A 54 -0.94 -13.63 -11.66
CA VAL A 54 -1.94 -13.52 -10.59
C VAL A 54 -3.05 -14.51 -10.87
N ALA A 55 -3.27 -15.45 -9.96
CA ALA A 55 -4.36 -16.40 -10.06
C ALA A 55 -5.70 -15.76 -9.66
N ILE A 56 -6.76 -16.07 -10.40
CA ILE A 56 -8.12 -15.61 -10.09
C ILE A 56 -8.89 -16.79 -9.50
N ALA A 57 -9.45 -16.59 -8.32
CA ALA A 57 -10.31 -17.55 -7.64
C ALA A 57 -11.68 -17.68 -8.34
N PRO A 58 -12.42 -18.79 -8.12
CA PRO A 58 -13.78 -18.96 -8.65
C PRO A 58 -14.77 -17.87 -8.20
N SER A 59 -14.54 -17.24 -7.06
CA SER A 59 -15.29 -16.07 -6.57
C SER A 59 -15.08 -14.80 -7.41
N GLY A 60 -14.10 -14.80 -8.31
CA GLY A 60 -13.68 -13.61 -9.05
C GLY A 60 -12.64 -12.76 -8.33
N LEU A 61 -12.27 -13.05 -7.08
CA LEU A 61 -11.17 -12.37 -6.41
C LEU A 61 -9.82 -12.82 -6.99
N ALA A 62 -8.84 -11.92 -7.02
CA ALA A 62 -7.46 -12.32 -7.24
C ALA A 62 -6.89 -12.92 -5.95
N ILE A 63 -6.08 -13.99 -6.06
CA ILE A 63 -5.23 -14.42 -4.96
C ILE A 63 -4.17 -13.34 -4.77
N PRO A 64 -4.11 -12.69 -3.57
CA PRO A 64 -3.41 -11.41 -3.43
C PRO A 64 -1.88 -11.52 -3.36
N VAL A 65 -1.30 -12.70 -3.61
CA VAL A 65 0.16 -12.92 -3.68
C VAL A 65 0.50 -13.55 -5.03
N ALA A 66 1.40 -12.92 -5.77
CA ALA A 66 1.82 -13.39 -7.08
C ALA A 66 2.46 -14.79 -7.01
N GLY A 67 2.11 -15.66 -7.98
CA GLY A 67 2.65 -17.02 -8.08
C GLY A 67 1.95 -18.04 -7.18
N ILE A 68 1.12 -17.63 -6.23
CA ILE A 68 0.36 -18.52 -5.35
C ILE A 68 -0.92 -18.98 -6.06
N LYS A 69 -1.25 -20.27 -5.92
CA LYS A 69 -2.48 -20.88 -6.47
C LYS A 69 -3.49 -21.15 -5.35
N ALA A 70 -4.75 -21.35 -5.72
CA ALA A 70 -5.81 -21.70 -4.77
C ALA A 70 -5.50 -22.98 -3.96
N SER A 71 -4.79 -23.95 -4.58
CA SER A 71 -4.36 -25.19 -3.92
C SER A 71 -3.30 -24.99 -2.83
N ASP A 72 -2.57 -23.89 -2.88
CA ASP A 72 -1.45 -23.61 -1.98
C ASP A 72 -1.92 -22.87 -0.71
N LEU A 73 -3.19 -22.42 -0.71
CA LEU A 73 -3.77 -21.72 0.43
C LEU A 73 -4.11 -22.69 1.56
N VAL A 74 -3.89 -22.23 2.78
CA VAL A 74 -4.22 -22.95 4.02
C VAL A 74 -5.26 -22.13 4.80
N ASP A 75 -6.28 -22.82 5.34
CA ASP A 75 -7.27 -22.19 6.22
C ASP A 75 -6.68 -21.99 7.61
N THR A 76 -6.21 -20.78 7.88
CA THR A 76 -5.71 -20.36 9.19
C THR A 76 -6.68 -19.42 9.92
N PHE A 77 -7.90 -19.22 9.40
CA PHE A 77 -8.85 -18.22 9.91
C PHE A 77 -9.19 -18.41 11.39
N SER A 78 -9.41 -19.66 11.81
CA SER A 78 -9.75 -19.98 13.20
C SER A 78 -8.54 -20.25 14.08
N ALA A 79 -7.31 -20.11 13.55
CA ALA A 79 -6.10 -20.37 14.31
C ALA A 79 -6.02 -19.47 15.56
N ALA A 80 -5.57 -20.03 16.67
CA ALA A 80 -5.37 -19.29 17.91
C ALA A 80 -4.18 -18.32 17.79
N ARG A 81 -4.31 -17.11 18.30
CA ARG A 81 -3.28 -16.08 18.39
C ARG A 81 -3.14 -15.57 19.83
N GLY A 82 -1.97 -14.99 20.14
CA GLY A 82 -1.73 -14.41 21.46
C GLY A 82 -1.88 -15.41 22.61
N GLY A 83 -1.34 -16.62 22.47
CA GLY A 83 -1.47 -17.67 23.48
C GLY A 83 -2.90 -18.20 23.64
N GLY A 84 -3.74 -18.12 22.61
CA GLY A 84 -5.13 -18.59 22.64
C GLY A 84 -6.15 -17.54 23.04
N THR A 85 -5.73 -16.31 23.33
CA THR A 85 -6.63 -15.25 23.82
C THR A 85 -7.47 -14.58 22.72
N ARG A 86 -7.14 -14.79 21.43
CA ARG A 86 -7.89 -14.25 20.29
C ARG A 86 -7.80 -15.18 19.09
N ARG A 87 -8.73 -15.01 18.14
CA ARG A 87 -8.70 -15.71 16.86
C ARG A 87 -7.81 -14.95 15.87
N HIS A 88 -7.41 -15.63 14.82
CA HIS A 88 -6.62 -15.05 13.74
C HIS A 88 -7.46 -14.08 12.87
N ASP A 89 -8.69 -14.51 12.52
CA ASP A 89 -9.66 -13.73 11.73
C ASP A 89 -9.15 -13.30 10.34
N ALA A 90 -8.19 -14.04 9.81
CA ALA A 90 -7.52 -13.83 8.53
C ALA A 90 -6.95 -15.15 8.00
N ILE A 91 -6.33 -15.12 6.83
CA ILE A 91 -5.43 -16.21 6.39
C ILE A 91 -4.02 -15.67 6.19
N ASP A 92 -3.04 -16.51 6.52
CA ASP A 92 -1.63 -16.25 6.23
C ASP A 92 -1.24 -16.94 4.93
N ILE A 93 -0.86 -16.14 3.93
CA ILE A 93 -0.41 -16.62 2.63
C ILE A 93 1.11 -16.58 2.61
N MET A 94 1.72 -17.75 2.82
CA MET A 94 3.18 -17.88 2.89
C MET A 94 3.82 -17.62 1.55
N ALA A 95 4.82 -16.74 1.52
CA ALA A 95 5.64 -16.47 0.33
C ALA A 95 6.96 -15.80 0.75
N PRO A 96 8.02 -15.92 -0.04
CA PRO A 96 9.28 -15.23 0.24
C PRO A 96 9.09 -13.72 0.35
N SER A 97 9.86 -13.07 1.25
CA SER A 97 9.92 -11.62 1.33
C SER A 97 10.27 -11.02 -0.04
N GLY A 98 9.62 -9.93 -0.41
CA GLY A 98 9.75 -9.31 -1.73
C GLY A 98 8.81 -9.86 -2.81
N THR A 99 8.01 -10.91 -2.51
CA THR A 99 6.99 -11.39 -3.46
C THR A 99 5.92 -10.32 -3.66
N PRO A 100 5.50 -10.00 -4.91
CA PRO A 100 4.48 -8.98 -5.17
C PRO A 100 3.13 -9.31 -4.54
N VAL A 101 2.55 -8.31 -3.87
CA VAL A 101 1.18 -8.30 -3.34
C VAL A 101 0.30 -7.45 -4.23
N VAL A 102 -0.87 -7.96 -4.59
CA VAL A 102 -1.83 -7.29 -5.48
C VAL A 102 -3.22 -7.18 -4.85
N ALA A 103 -4.00 -6.25 -5.36
CA ALA A 103 -5.38 -6.05 -4.94
C ALA A 103 -6.24 -7.28 -5.27
N ALA A 104 -6.89 -7.86 -4.26
CA ALA A 104 -7.79 -9.00 -4.43
C ALA A 104 -9.04 -8.63 -5.22
N ALA A 105 -9.54 -7.41 -5.07
CA ALA A 105 -10.72 -6.88 -5.74
C ALA A 105 -10.51 -5.41 -6.12
N PRO A 106 -11.31 -4.85 -7.03
CA PRO A 106 -11.30 -3.42 -7.28
C PRO A 106 -11.89 -2.66 -6.09
N GLY A 107 -11.34 -1.46 -5.83
CA GLY A 107 -11.77 -0.65 -4.69
C GLY A 107 -11.05 0.68 -4.59
N THR A 108 -11.11 1.27 -3.40
CA THR A 108 -10.39 2.50 -3.04
C THR A 108 -9.45 2.20 -1.87
N VAL A 109 -8.20 2.59 -1.97
CA VAL A 109 -7.26 2.55 -0.85
C VAL A 109 -7.75 3.53 0.22
N GLU A 110 -8.32 3.00 1.29
CA GLU A 110 -8.92 3.84 2.33
C GLU A 110 -7.88 4.28 3.37
N LYS A 111 -6.94 3.38 3.70
CA LYS A 111 -5.90 3.68 4.68
C LYS A 111 -4.60 2.92 4.37
N LEU A 112 -3.49 3.63 4.51
CA LEU A 112 -2.14 3.08 4.64
C LEU A 112 -1.68 3.33 6.07
N TYR A 113 -1.29 2.28 6.79
CA TYR A 113 -0.99 2.40 8.20
C TYR A 113 0.20 1.51 8.58
N ASN A 114 1.02 1.98 9.53
CA ASN A 114 2.11 1.18 10.07
C ASN A 114 1.91 1.02 11.58
N SER A 115 1.54 -0.19 12.01
CA SER A 115 1.36 -0.55 13.42
C SER A 115 2.54 -1.37 13.93
N VAL A 116 3.49 -0.72 14.57
CA VAL A 116 4.63 -1.38 15.21
C VAL A 116 4.14 -2.41 16.24
N GLY A 117 4.65 -3.65 16.16
CA GLY A 117 4.30 -4.73 17.08
C GLY A 117 2.91 -5.36 16.85
N LYS A 118 2.29 -5.11 15.68
CA LYS A 118 1.07 -5.79 15.18
C LYS A 118 1.21 -6.04 13.69
N GLY A 119 0.25 -5.60 12.87
CA GLY A 119 0.25 -5.84 11.42
C GLY A 119 1.39 -5.19 10.64
N GLY A 120 2.24 -4.36 11.26
CA GLY A 120 3.32 -3.66 10.58
C GLY A 120 2.80 -2.72 9.50
N MET A 121 3.47 -2.69 8.35
CA MET A 121 2.99 -1.94 7.18
C MET A 121 1.76 -2.60 6.59
N THR A 122 0.66 -1.84 6.50
CA THR A 122 -0.66 -2.37 6.15
C THR A 122 -1.39 -1.48 5.15
N ALA A 123 -2.17 -2.10 4.29
CA ALA A 123 -3.09 -1.40 3.39
C ALA A 123 -4.52 -1.89 3.61
N TYR A 124 -5.47 -0.96 3.61
CA TYR A 124 -6.89 -1.22 3.70
C TYR A 124 -7.57 -0.72 2.43
N VAL A 125 -8.27 -1.60 1.75
CA VAL A 125 -8.95 -1.31 0.49
C VAL A 125 -10.43 -1.58 0.66
N ARG A 126 -11.25 -0.51 0.59
CA ARG A 126 -12.70 -0.64 0.58
C ARG A 126 -13.17 -1.00 -0.83
N SER A 127 -14.01 -2.03 -0.93
CA SER A 127 -14.64 -2.44 -2.19
C SER A 127 -15.49 -1.31 -2.80
N ILE A 128 -15.75 -1.40 -4.13
CA ILE A 128 -16.53 -0.39 -4.85
C ILE A 128 -17.95 -0.24 -4.28
N ASP A 129 -18.57 -1.34 -3.86
CA ASP A 129 -19.93 -1.35 -3.26
C ASP A 129 -19.94 -0.92 -1.79
N GLY A 130 -18.76 -0.64 -1.21
CA GLY A 130 -18.60 -0.18 0.16
C GLY A 130 -18.81 -1.23 1.24
N LYS A 131 -19.10 -2.49 0.88
CA LYS A 131 -19.53 -3.54 1.83
C LYS A 131 -18.37 -4.36 2.40
N TRP A 132 -17.19 -4.29 1.78
CA TRP A 132 -16.05 -5.13 2.13
C TRP A 132 -14.80 -4.28 2.35
N MET A 133 -14.04 -4.64 3.38
CA MET A 133 -12.70 -4.12 3.62
C MET A 133 -11.70 -5.25 3.43
N HIS A 134 -10.81 -5.10 2.44
CA HIS A 134 -9.69 -6.00 2.23
C HIS A 134 -8.47 -5.45 2.96
N TYR A 135 -7.90 -6.26 3.84
CA TYR A 135 -6.76 -5.90 4.68
C TYR A 135 -5.53 -6.71 4.29
N TYR A 136 -4.45 -6.00 4.05
CA TYR A 136 -3.14 -6.54 3.66
C TYR A 136 -2.12 -6.11 4.71
N ALA A 137 -1.47 -7.06 5.39
CA ALA A 137 -0.53 -6.75 6.46
C ALA A 137 0.81 -7.46 6.32
N HIS A 138 1.74 -7.10 7.21
CA HIS A 138 3.14 -7.51 7.23
C HIS A 138 3.89 -7.16 5.95
N LEU A 139 3.46 -6.14 5.22
CA LEU A 139 4.11 -5.72 3.98
C LEU A 139 5.55 -5.27 4.26
N GLN A 140 6.47 -5.60 3.36
CA GLN A 140 7.84 -5.10 3.38
C GLN A 140 7.85 -3.61 2.99
N GLU A 141 7.11 -3.27 1.93
CA GLU A 141 6.94 -1.91 1.43
C GLU A 141 5.64 -1.79 0.63
N TYR A 142 5.17 -0.57 0.44
CA TYR A 142 4.06 -0.29 -0.46
C TYR A 142 4.51 -0.23 -1.91
N ALA A 143 3.59 -0.53 -2.83
CA ALA A 143 3.85 -0.33 -4.26
C ALA A 143 4.16 1.16 -4.55
N PRO A 144 5.10 1.46 -5.46
CA PRO A 144 5.42 2.82 -5.82
C PRO A 144 4.19 3.62 -6.24
N GLY A 145 3.95 4.75 -5.58
CA GLY A 145 2.83 5.63 -5.85
C GLY A 145 1.48 5.20 -5.26
N LEU A 146 1.42 4.12 -4.50
CA LEU A 146 0.21 3.75 -3.76
C LEU A 146 -0.10 4.84 -2.72
N ARG A 147 -1.35 5.32 -2.68
CA ARG A 147 -1.77 6.40 -1.77
C ARG A 147 -3.23 6.25 -1.36
N GLU A 148 -3.55 6.80 -0.21
CA GLU A 148 -4.93 6.89 0.28
C GLU A 148 -5.81 7.68 -0.73
N GLY A 149 -7.07 7.26 -0.88
CA GLY A 149 -8.01 7.78 -1.86
C GLY A 149 -7.83 7.26 -3.29
N GLN A 150 -6.77 6.50 -3.58
CA GLN A 150 -6.53 5.94 -4.90
C GLN A 150 -7.54 4.84 -5.22
N LYS A 151 -8.19 4.94 -6.39
CA LYS A 151 -8.96 3.83 -6.97
C LYS A 151 -8.01 2.83 -7.62
N ILE A 152 -8.22 1.57 -7.33
CA ILE A 152 -7.41 0.47 -7.84
C ILE A 152 -8.30 -0.61 -8.44
N ALA A 153 -7.78 -1.27 -9.45
CA ALA A 153 -8.40 -2.45 -10.06
C ALA A 153 -7.92 -3.74 -9.37
N ARG A 154 -8.65 -4.83 -9.56
CA ARG A 154 -8.18 -6.16 -9.19
C ARG A 154 -6.86 -6.45 -9.89
N GLY A 155 -5.86 -6.91 -9.14
CA GLY A 155 -4.52 -7.21 -9.64
C GLY A 155 -3.56 -6.01 -9.64
N ASP A 156 -4.03 -4.80 -9.32
CA ASP A 156 -3.13 -3.65 -9.18
C ASP A 156 -2.16 -3.85 -8.01
N PRO A 157 -0.93 -3.33 -8.11
CA PRO A 157 0.08 -3.49 -7.07
C PRO A 157 -0.35 -2.83 -5.74
N ILE A 158 -0.22 -3.57 -4.64
CA ILE A 158 -0.38 -3.07 -3.26
C ILE A 158 0.99 -2.88 -2.60
N GLY A 159 1.91 -3.84 -2.75
CA GLY A 159 3.21 -3.82 -2.10
C GLY A 159 3.96 -5.13 -2.30
N LEU A 160 4.84 -5.43 -1.34
CA LEU A 160 5.62 -6.67 -1.31
C LEU A 160 5.36 -7.41 -0.01
N VAL A 161 5.35 -8.75 -0.07
CA VAL A 161 5.34 -9.62 1.11
C VAL A 161 6.54 -9.30 1.98
N GLY A 162 6.34 -9.22 3.27
CA GLY A 162 7.38 -8.98 4.26
C GLY A 162 7.14 -9.72 5.57
N PHE A 163 7.66 -9.14 6.63
CA PHE A 163 7.52 -9.61 8.01
C PHE A 163 7.47 -8.43 9.00
N THR A 164 7.00 -7.26 8.55
CA THR A 164 6.88 -6.09 9.43
C THR A 164 5.84 -6.31 10.51
N GLY A 165 5.96 -5.58 11.61
CA GLY A 165 5.07 -5.73 12.77
C GLY A 165 5.48 -6.86 13.70
N ASP A 166 4.57 -7.79 13.98
CA ASP A 166 4.77 -8.95 14.86
C ASP A 166 5.00 -10.27 14.10
N ALA A 167 5.15 -10.23 12.77
CA ALA A 167 5.49 -11.40 11.98
C ALA A 167 6.95 -11.83 12.16
N SER A 168 7.20 -13.15 12.08
CA SER A 168 8.56 -13.69 12.17
C SER A 168 9.33 -13.48 10.88
N PRO A 169 10.60 -13.04 10.93
CA PRO A 169 11.47 -12.98 9.76
C PRO A 169 11.74 -14.37 9.14
N ASP A 170 11.61 -15.45 9.93
CA ASP A 170 11.78 -16.83 9.46
C ASP A 170 10.54 -17.36 8.71
N GLY A 171 9.45 -16.64 8.73
CA GLY A 171 8.18 -17.01 8.08
C GLY A 171 7.51 -15.81 7.42
N PRO A 172 8.10 -15.18 6.39
CA PRO A 172 7.46 -14.09 5.68
C PRO A 172 6.14 -14.53 5.06
N HIS A 173 5.11 -13.69 5.15
CA HIS A 173 3.78 -13.99 4.64
C HIS A 173 2.97 -12.72 4.42
N LEU A 174 1.94 -12.81 3.61
CA LEU A 174 0.86 -11.84 3.61
C LEU A 174 -0.21 -12.31 4.58
N HIS A 175 -0.47 -11.54 5.63
CA HIS A 175 -1.68 -11.68 6.44
C HIS A 175 -2.81 -10.96 5.72
N PHE A 176 -3.82 -11.73 5.26
CA PHE A 176 -4.93 -11.22 4.45
C PHE A 176 -6.27 -11.46 5.15
N ALA A 177 -7.01 -10.37 5.37
CA ALA A 177 -8.36 -10.44 5.93
C ALA A 177 -9.39 -9.79 5.02
N ILE A 178 -10.63 -10.24 5.13
CA ILE A 178 -11.82 -9.62 4.54
C ILE A 178 -12.79 -9.34 5.69
N ASN A 179 -13.21 -8.08 5.84
CA ASN A 179 -14.22 -7.70 6.81
C ASN A 179 -15.48 -7.21 6.08
N ALA A 180 -16.64 -7.70 6.50
CA ALA A 180 -17.92 -7.11 6.14
C ALA A 180 -18.08 -5.80 6.91
N VAL A 181 -18.36 -4.70 6.21
CA VAL A 181 -18.48 -3.38 6.81
C VAL A 181 -19.85 -2.76 6.54
N LEU A 182 -20.41 -2.10 7.53
CA LEU A 182 -21.69 -1.38 7.42
C LEU A 182 -21.46 0.05 6.92
N PRO A 183 -22.48 0.71 6.38
CA PRO A 183 -22.39 2.12 6.01
C PRO A 183 -21.97 3.00 7.20
N GLY A 184 -20.94 3.82 7.00
CA GLY A 184 -20.39 4.70 8.04
C GLY A 184 -19.30 4.07 8.93
N GLU A 185 -19.11 2.76 8.88
CA GLU A 185 -17.99 2.13 9.60
C GLU A 185 -16.64 2.54 9.02
N LYS A 186 -15.66 2.68 9.93
CA LYS A 186 -14.29 3.08 9.62
C LYS A 186 -13.47 1.86 9.15
N TRP A 187 -12.31 2.12 8.55
CA TRP A 187 -11.39 1.12 8.01
C TRP A 187 -10.94 0.04 9.03
N TRP A 188 -11.01 0.32 10.32
CA TRP A 188 -10.63 -0.62 11.41
C TRP A 188 -11.82 -1.36 12.03
N GLN A 189 -13.02 -1.14 11.53
CA GLN A 189 -14.26 -1.76 11.99
C GLN A 189 -14.69 -2.88 11.04
N GLY A 190 -15.83 -3.48 11.32
CA GLY A 190 -16.41 -4.54 10.51
C GLY A 190 -16.26 -5.93 11.14
N ALA A 191 -16.98 -6.87 10.59
CA ALA A 191 -17.00 -8.26 11.02
C ALA A 191 -16.11 -9.12 10.11
N PRO A 192 -15.11 -9.85 10.64
CA PRO A 192 -14.25 -10.69 9.83
C PRO A 192 -15.02 -11.86 9.22
N ILE A 193 -14.76 -12.14 7.95
CA ILE A 193 -15.22 -13.35 7.27
C ILE A 193 -14.02 -14.17 6.83
N ASN A 194 -14.18 -15.50 6.79
CA ASN A 194 -13.11 -16.38 6.37
C ASN A 194 -12.77 -16.18 4.89
N PRO A 195 -11.55 -15.68 4.54
CA PRO A 195 -11.16 -15.51 3.14
C PRO A 195 -10.90 -16.82 2.41
N TYR A 196 -10.59 -17.91 3.13
CA TYR A 196 -10.15 -19.16 2.54
C TYR A 196 -11.20 -19.77 1.58
N PRO A 197 -12.48 -19.96 1.95
CA PRO A 197 -13.46 -20.54 1.03
C PRO A 197 -13.60 -19.76 -0.27
N VAL A 198 -13.58 -18.41 -0.19
CA VAL A 198 -13.77 -17.57 -1.38
C VAL A 198 -12.54 -17.52 -2.28
N LEU A 199 -11.33 -17.65 -1.71
CA LEU A 199 -10.09 -17.69 -2.48
C LEU A 199 -9.72 -19.09 -2.97
N ALA A 200 -9.95 -20.14 -2.16
CA ALA A 200 -9.64 -21.52 -2.52
C ALA A 200 -10.71 -22.18 -3.41
N GLY A 201 -11.87 -21.54 -3.59
CA GLY A 201 -13.00 -22.11 -4.33
C GLY A 201 -13.60 -23.34 -3.64
N LYS A 202 -13.38 -23.50 -2.35
CA LYS A 202 -13.93 -24.59 -1.53
C LYS A 202 -15.13 -24.01 -0.79
N GLY A 203 -16.29 -24.69 -0.90
CA GLY A 203 -17.44 -24.32 -0.07
C GLY A 203 -17.03 -24.28 1.41
N ALA A 204 -17.58 -23.35 2.21
CA ALA A 204 -17.40 -23.36 3.64
C ALA A 204 -17.82 -24.75 4.12
N ASN A 205 -16.89 -25.51 4.71
CA ASN A 205 -17.24 -26.73 5.42
C ASN A 205 -18.21 -26.31 6.52
N ARG A 206 -19.47 -26.73 6.39
CA ARG A 206 -20.52 -26.55 7.39
C ARG A 206 -20.23 -27.42 8.59
#